data_e400930ab4e1ec7cc92eafa77084fb86
#
_entry.id   e400930ab4e1ec7cc92eafa77084fb86
#
_cell.length_a   1.000
_cell.length_b   1.000
_cell.length_c   1.000
_cell.angle_alpha   90.00
_cell.angle_beta   90.00
_cell.angle_gamma   90.00
#
_symmetry.space_group_name_H-M   'P 1'
#
loop_
_entity.id
_entity.type
_entity.pdbx_description
1 polymer ?
#
loop_
_entity_poly.entity_id
_entity_poly.type
_entity_poly.pdbx_seq_one_letter_code
_entity_poly.pdbx_strand_id
1 'polypeptide(L)'
;MTPRSSALVLLLVGLLLLVGCGGSDEAETTGDPGEITFELDEVGDAGVAGVRATLTYETPEKTTITVDGLDEGEPAGGGANPVLLRSGTCDEPKDIVFELEKLSGATSETTVELALTALLNGDYNIQVGLPDRPDDVVACGDVPAEVAQS
;
A
#
# COMPACT_ATOMS: atom_id res chain seq x y z
N MET A 1 -42.40 -64.34 -32.33
CA MET A 1 -41.05 -64.82 -32.10
C MET A 1 -40.15 -63.71 -31.67
N THR A 2 -39.77 -63.76 -30.45
CA THR A 2 -38.67 -63.01 -29.82
C THR A 2 -37.35 -63.29 -30.56
N PRO A 3 -36.23 -62.62 -30.31
CA PRO A 3 -35.82 -62.04 -29.05
C PRO A 3 -34.99 -60.72 -29.16
N ARG A 4 -34.91 -60.04 -28.03
CA ARG A 4 -33.73 -59.75 -27.27
C ARG A 4 -32.60 -58.96 -27.94
N SER A 5 -32.36 -57.78 -27.41
CA SER A 5 -31.01 -57.49 -26.88
C SER A 5 -30.99 -56.24 -26.04
N SER A 6 -30.64 -56.49 -24.83
CA SER A 6 -30.28 -55.55 -23.84
C SER A 6 -29.05 -54.78 -24.28
N ALA A 7 -29.09 -53.48 -24.30
CA ALA A 7 -27.91 -52.66 -24.30
C ALA A 7 -27.88 -51.90 -22.98
N LEU A 8 -27.05 -52.42 -22.12
CA LEU A 8 -26.67 -51.83 -20.85
C LEU A 8 -25.78 -50.60 -21.14
N VAL A 9 -26.34 -49.42 -21.04
CA VAL A 9 -25.57 -48.20 -21.08
C VAL A 9 -25.13 -47.90 -19.66
N LEU A 10 -23.90 -48.18 -19.37
CA LEU A 10 -23.22 -47.75 -18.16
C LEU A 10 -22.96 -46.27 -18.25
N LEU A 11 -23.79 -45.53 -17.55
CA LEU A 11 -23.63 -44.11 -17.34
C LEU A 11 -22.58 -43.92 -16.25
N LEU A 12 -21.34 -43.69 -16.64
CA LEU A 12 -20.27 -43.24 -15.76
C LEU A 12 -20.52 -41.79 -15.42
N VAL A 13 -21.17 -41.59 -14.30
CA VAL A 13 -21.27 -40.28 -13.68
C VAL A 13 -19.89 -39.95 -13.11
N GLY A 14 -19.14 -39.17 -13.88
CA GLY A 14 -17.92 -38.56 -13.40
C GLY A 14 -18.26 -37.48 -12.37
N LEU A 15 -18.10 -37.82 -11.11
CA LEU A 15 -18.17 -36.91 -10.00
C LEU A 15 -16.95 -35.98 -10.06
N LEU A 16 -17.08 -34.84 -10.73
CA LEU A 16 -16.13 -33.73 -10.60
C LEU A 16 -16.28 -33.14 -9.21
N LEU A 17 -15.43 -33.56 -8.32
CA LEU A 17 -15.16 -32.85 -7.09
C LEU A 17 -14.50 -31.53 -7.45
N LEU A 18 -15.30 -30.49 -7.61
CA LEU A 18 -14.81 -29.11 -7.49
C LEU A 18 -14.37 -28.92 -6.04
N VAL A 19 -13.10 -29.16 -5.79
CA VAL A 19 -12.45 -28.62 -4.62
C VAL A 19 -12.43 -27.12 -4.84
N GLY A 20 -13.49 -26.46 -4.38
CA GLY A 20 -13.45 -25.03 -4.18
C GLY A 20 -12.36 -24.74 -3.15
N CYS A 21 -11.25 -24.22 -3.59
CA CYS A 21 -10.36 -23.51 -2.69
C CYS A 21 -11.18 -22.38 -2.09
N GLY A 22 -11.62 -22.56 -0.87
CA GLY A 22 -12.15 -21.49 -0.06
C GLY A 22 -11.07 -20.44 0.05
N GLY A 23 -11.33 -19.24 -0.50
CA GLY A 23 -10.45 -18.11 -0.29
C GLY A 23 -10.37 -17.85 1.19
N SER A 24 -9.21 -18.02 1.77
CA SER A 24 -8.89 -17.37 3.01
C SER A 24 -8.88 -15.88 2.71
N ASP A 25 -9.63 -15.11 3.49
CA ASP A 25 -9.53 -13.66 3.54
C ASP A 25 -8.19 -13.28 4.18
N GLU A 26 -7.12 -13.58 3.50
CA GLU A 26 -5.86 -12.93 3.74
C GLU A 26 -5.96 -11.60 3.03
N ALA A 27 -5.72 -10.52 3.77
CA ALA A 27 -5.57 -9.20 3.20
C ALA A 27 -4.66 -9.36 1.98
N GLU A 28 -5.25 -9.19 0.81
CA GLU A 28 -4.52 -9.30 -0.44
C GLU A 28 -3.45 -8.21 -0.45
N THR A 29 -2.25 -8.62 -0.09
CA THR A 29 -1.08 -7.96 -0.59
C THR A 29 -1.01 -8.31 -2.07
N THR A 30 -1.91 -7.76 -2.85
CA THR A 30 -1.83 -7.77 -4.30
C THR A 30 -0.73 -6.78 -4.68
N GLY A 31 0.49 -7.07 -4.23
CA GLY A 31 1.68 -6.38 -4.66
C GLY A 31 2.40 -7.29 -5.64
N ASP A 32 2.65 -6.77 -6.82
CA ASP A 32 3.80 -7.16 -7.60
C ASP A 32 5.00 -7.23 -6.62
N PRO A 33 5.95 -8.18 -6.71
CA PRO A 33 7.05 -8.34 -5.75
C PRO A 33 7.96 -7.10 -5.59
N GLY A 34 7.57 -5.99 -6.12
CA GLY A 34 8.24 -4.68 -6.02
C GLY A 34 7.35 -3.54 -5.53
N GLU A 35 6.16 -3.82 -4.98
CA GLU A 35 5.25 -2.77 -4.50
C GLU A 35 4.72 -3.08 -3.10
N ILE A 36 4.71 -2.06 -2.25
CA ILE A 36 4.19 -2.16 -0.88
C ILE A 36 3.33 -0.94 -0.60
N THR A 37 2.09 -1.17 -0.18
CA THR A 37 1.15 -0.11 0.21
C THR A 37 0.83 -0.21 1.70
N PHE A 38 0.80 0.93 2.38
CA PHE A 38 0.41 1.02 3.79
C PHE A 38 -0.37 2.32 4.05
N GLU A 39 -1.17 2.32 5.10
CA GLU A 39 -1.96 3.48 5.49
C GLU A 39 -1.16 4.41 6.40
N LEU A 40 -1.44 5.71 6.28
CA LEU A 40 -0.98 6.72 7.20
C LEU A 40 -2.10 7.02 8.20
N ASP A 41 -1.79 6.96 9.48
CA ASP A 41 -2.72 7.30 10.54
C ASP A 41 -2.91 8.82 10.62
N GLU A 42 -4.13 9.23 10.91
CA GLU A 42 -4.42 10.65 11.17
C GLU A 42 -3.72 11.13 12.45
N VAL A 43 -3.18 12.34 12.41
CA VAL A 43 -2.44 12.94 13.52
C VAL A 43 -3.08 14.26 13.95
N GLY A 44 -3.42 14.35 15.23
CA GLY A 44 -3.98 15.57 15.83
C GLY A 44 -5.42 15.87 15.43
N ASP A 45 -5.92 17.01 15.88
CA ASP A 45 -7.30 17.44 15.64
C ASP A 45 -7.57 17.87 14.17
N ALA A 46 -6.53 18.16 13.42
CA ALA A 46 -6.58 18.47 11.99
C ALA A 46 -6.21 17.26 11.12
N GLY A 47 -6.17 16.08 11.72
CA GLY A 47 -5.79 14.83 11.06
C GLY A 47 -6.65 14.53 9.83
N VAL A 48 -6.03 13.88 8.85
CA VAL A 48 -6.67 13.45 7.61
C VAL A 48 -6.62 11.94 7.54
N ALA A 49 -7.81 11.33 7.50
CA ALA A 49 -7.96 9.88 7.37
C ALA A 49 -7.87 9.43 5.91
N GLY A 50 -7.54 8.16 5.71
CA GLY A 50 -7.56 7.51 4.39
C GLY A 50 -6.37 7.82 3.49
N VAL A 51 -5.34 8.46 4.02
CA VAL A 51 -4.08 8.67 3.28
C VAL A 51 -3.29 7.36 3.24
N ARG A 52 -2.76 7.04 2.07
CA ARG A 52 -1.92 5.85 1.84
C ARG A 52 -0.62 6.23 1.18
N ALA A 53 0.40 5.44 1.46
CA ALA A 53 1.64 5.49 0.73
C ALA A 53 1.91 4.16 0.05
N THR A 54 2.40 4.23 -1.17
CA THR A 54 2.82 3.08 -1.97
C THR A 54 4.29 3.25 -2.34
N LEU A 55 5.09 2.27 -2.01
CA LEU A 55 6.50 2.19 -2.38
C LEU A 55 6.63 1.24 -3.56
N THR A 56 7.11 1.71 -4.69
CA THR A 56 7.29 0.91 -5.90
C THR A 56 8.77 0.80 -6.24
N TYR A 57 9.25 -0.43 -6.43
CA TYR A 57 10.61 -0.68 -6.90
C TYR A 57 10.81 -0.15 -8.32
N GLU A 58 11.80 0.69 -8.51
CA GLU A 58 12.18 1.19 -9.83
C GLU A 58 13.49 0.58 -10.32
N THR A 59 14.51 0.66 -9.49
CA THR A 59 15.84 0.09 -9.73
C THR A 59 16.46 -0.34 -8.40
N PRO A 60 17.58 -1.05 -8.39
CA PRO A 60 18.28 -1.42 -7.15
C PRO A 60 18.61 -0.24 -6.23
N GLU A 61 18.63 0.97 -6.74
CA GLU A 61 19.02 2.18 -6.01
C GLU A 61 17.90 3.22 -5.95
N LYS A 62 16.71 2.94 -6.54
CA LYS A 62 15.62 3.90 -6.64
C LYS A 62 14.28 3.28 -6.30
N THR A 63 13.47 4.05 -5.58
CA THR A 63 12.09 3.73 -5.24
C THR A 63 11.19 4.89 -5.60
N THR A 64 10.06 4.62 -6.22
CA THR A 64 8.99 5.61 -6.38
C THR A 64 8.07 5.53 -5.16
N ILE A 65 7.81 6.67 -4.56
CA ILE A 65 6.89 6.86 -3.43
C ILE A 65 5.68 7.60 -3.94
N THR A 66 4.53 6.96 -3.91
CA THR A 66 3.24 7.55 -4.24
C THR A 66 2.46 7.74 -2.94
N VAL A 67 1.94 8.94 -2.72
CA VAL A 67 1.05 9.23 -1.59
C VAL A 67 -0.29 9.67 -2.16
N ASP A 68 -1.35 8.99 -1.77
CA ASP A 68 -2.71 9.24 -2.22
C ASP A 68 -3.70 9.18 -1.05
N GLY A 69 -4.92 9.64 -1.27
CA GLY A 69 -6.00 9.46 -0.31
C GLY A 69 -6.67 10.73 0.18
N LEU A 70 -6.38 11.89 -0.39
CA LEU A 70 -7.23 13.06 -0.21
C LEU A 70 -8.36 12.99 -1.24
N ASP A 71 -9.24 11.99 -1.08
CA ASP A 71 -10.40 11.82 -1.94
C ASP A 71 -11.31 13.04 -1.83
N GLU A 72 -11.50 13.72 -2.98
CA GLU A 72 -12.55 14.72 -3.24
C GLU A 72 -12.66 15.88 -2.23
N GLY A 73 -11.72 16.02 -1.33
CA GLY A 73 -11.61 17.14 -0.41
C GLY A 73 -10.47 18.06 -0.84
N GLU A 74 -10.64 19.33 -0.57
CA GLU A 74 -9.50 20.25 -0.63
C GLU A 74 -8.41 19.73 0.33
N PRO A 75 -7.12 19.88 -0.04
CA PRO A 75 -6.03 19.56 0.86
C PRO A 75 -6.27 20.18 2.24
N ALA A 76 -5.95 19.48 3.29
CA ALA A 76 -6.08 20.02 4.64
C ALA A 76 -5.44 21.43 4.68
N GLY A 77 -6.23 22.45 4.99
CA GLY A 77 -5.76 23.83 5.00
C GLY A 77 -5.80 24.59 3.66
N GLY A 78 -6.37 24.02 2.58
CA GLY A 78 -6.64 24.72 1.33
C GLY A 78 -5.43 24.99 0.43
N GLY A 79 -4.35 24.23 0.57
CA GLY A 79 -3.12 24.34 -0.23
C GLY A 79 -2.45 23.00 -0.49
N ALA A 80 -1.29 22.99 -1.14
CA ALA A 80 -0.51 21.80 -1.34
C ALA A 80 0.17 21.34 -0.04
N ASN A 81 -0.18 20.16 0.44
CA ASN A 81 0.37 19.59 1.67
C ASN A 81 1.81 19.09 1.45
N PRO A 82 2.79 19.52 2.24
CA PRO A 82 4.13 18.99 2.17
C PRO A 82 4.13 17.51 2.58
N VAL A 83 4.90 16.71 1.85
CA VAL A 83 5.11 15.29 2.12
C VAL A 83 6.58 15.07 2.40
N LEU A 84 6.91 14.44 3.51
CA LEU A 84 8.27 14.23 3.97
C LEU A 84 8.53 12.75 4.22
N LEU A 85 9.65 12.24 3.74
CA LEU A 85 10.24 10.99 4.19
C LEU A 85 11.26 11.32 5.28
N ARG A 86 11.05 10.78 6.47
CA ARG A 86 11.95 11.00 7.62
C ARG A 86 12.51 9.67 8.12
N SER A 87 13.68 9.75 8.74
CA SER A 87 14.18 8.66 9.56
C SER A 87 13.49 8.63 10.91
N GLY A 88 13.47 7.47 11.55
CA GLY A 88 12.75 7.23 12.79
C GLY A 88 11.30 6.79 12.56
N THR A 89 10.52 6.75 13.61
CA THR A 89 9.11 6.37 13.59
C THR A 89 8.21 7.60 13.68
N CYS A 90 6.91 7.41 13.49
CA CYS A 90 5.91 8.47 13.70
C CYS A 90 5.93 9.01 15.13
N ASP A 91 6.20 8.15 16.12
CA ASP A 91 6.31 8.55 17.54
C ASP A 91 7.61 9.30 17.86
N GLU A 92 8.69 8.96 17.15
CA GLU A 92 10.02 9.54 17.33
C GLU A 92 10.65 9.90 15.97
N PRO A 93 10.08 10.89 15.26
CA PRO A 93 10.61 11.32 13.97
C PRO A 93 11.96 12.02 14.17
N LYS A 94 12.90 11.70 13.28
CA LYS A 94 14.26 12.27 13.28
C LYS A 94 14.45 13.18 12.06
N ASP A 95 15.54 12.98 11.34
CA ASP A 95 15.94 13.86 10.24
C ASP A 95 15.04 13.67 9.01
N ILE A 96 14.83 14.75 8.27
CA ILE A 96 14.24 14.71 6.94
C ILE A 96 15.27 14.08 6.00
N VAL A 97 14.91 12.96 5.38
CA VAL A 97 15.73 12.26 4.40
C VAL A 97 15.46 12.76 2.99
N PHE A 98 14.17 12.92 2.66
CA PHE A 98 13.71 13.50 1.39
C PHE A 98 12.47 14.37 1.60
N GLU A 99 12.46 15.52 0.93
CA GLU A 99 11.24 16.28 0.68
C GLU A 99 10.62 15.71 -0.61
N LEU A 100 9.41 15.15 -0.48
CA LEU A 100 8.68 14.59 -1.60
C LEU A 100 7.85 15.66 -2.30
N GLU A 101 7.33 15.35 -3.49
CA GLU A 101 6.36 16.22 -4.15
C GLU A 101 5.17 16.48 -3.23
N LYS A 102 4.72 17.73 -3.21
CA LYS A 102 3.58 18.13 -2.38
C LYS A 102 2.30 17.48 -2.87
N LEU A 103 1.49 17.05 -1.94
CA LEU A 103 0.16 16.53 -2.23
C LEU A 103 -0.78 17.69 -2.57
N SER A 104 -0.92 17.97 -3.86
CA SER A 104 -1.77 19.04 -4.41
C SER A 104 -2.93 18.45 -5.20
N GLY A 105 -3.85 17.80 -4.52
CA GLY A 105 -4.91 17.01 -5.10
C GLY A 105 -4.89 15.59 -4.54
N ALA A 106 -5.40 14.62 -5.30
CA ALA A 106 -5.56 13.24 -4.81
C ALA A 106 -4.24 12.48 -4.64
N THR A 107 -3.20 12.82 -5.40
CA THR A 107 -1.99 12.00 -5.49
C THR A 107 -0.72 12.86 -5.60
N SER A 108 0.35 12.40 -4.99
CA SER A 108 1.72 12.88 -5.11
C SER A 108 2.63 11.70 -5.46
N GLU A 109 3.58 11.90 -6.37
CA GLU A 109 4.51 10.85 -6.78
C GLU A 109 5.94 11.41 -6.85
N THR A 110 6.88 10.72 -6.21
CA THR A 110 8.28 11.12 -6.18
C THR A 110 9.18 9.89 -6.29
N THR A 111 10.14 9.91 -7.19
CA THR A 111 11.22 8.91 -7.24
C THR A 111 12.40 9.40 -6.41
N VAL A 112 12.79 8.62 -5.42
CA VAL A 112 13.92 8.89 -4.54
C VAL A 112 15.10 7.97 -4.84
N GLU A 113 16.32 8.46 -4.64
CA GLU A 113 17.54 7.68 -4.77
C GLU A 113 17.84 6.91 -3.48
N LEU A 114 16.94 5.98 -3.17
CA LEU A 114 17.01 5.07 -2.03
C LEU A 114 16.40 3.73 -2.43
N ALA A 115 17.14 2.65 -2.20
CA ALA A 115 16.69 1.31 -2.50
C ALA A 115 15.44 0.95 -1.69
N LEU A 116 14.47 0.25 -2.29
CA LEU A 116 13.29 -0.25 -1.58
C LEU A 116 13.69 -1.11 -0.37
N THR A 117 14.68 -1.98 -0.52
CA THR A 117 15.19 -2.80 0.59
C THR A 117 15.77 -1.98 1.73
N ALA A 118 16.38 -0.83 1.45
CA ALA A 118 16.87 0.07 2.48
C ALA A 118 15.73 0.74 3.24
N LEU A 119 14.66 1.12 2.54
CA LEU A 119 13.44 1.64 3.18
C LEU A 119 12.79 0.61 4.10
N LEU A 120 12.69 -0.65 3.65
CA LEU A 120 12.07 -1.74 4.40
C LEU A 120 12.90 -2.27 5.57
N ASN A 121 14.21 -2.06 5.56
CA ASN A 121 15.13 -2.49 6.62
C ASN A 121 15.56 -1.36 7.55
N GLY A 122 15.15 -0.13 7.25
CA GLY A 122 15.40 1.05 8.07
C GLY A 122 14.17 1.49 8.84
N ASP A 123 14.40 2.33 9.84
CA ASP A 123 13.31 3.03 10.52
C ASP A 123 13.03 4.30 9.73
N TYR A 124 11.95 4.29 8.97
CA TYR A 124 11.47 5.43 8.20
C TYR A 124 9.98 5.64 8.41
N ASN A 125 9.55 6.88 8.26
CA ASN A 125 8.14 7.22 8.25
C ASN A 125 7.84 8.25 7.14
N ILE A 126 6.59 8.28 6.69
CA ILE A 126 6.08 9.27 5.74
C ILE A 126 5.11 10.16 6.50
N GLN A 127 5.32 11.47 6.41
CA GLN A 127 4.50 12.49 7.05
C GLN A 127 3.89 13.42 6.02
N VAL A 128 2.63 13.76 6.24
CA VAL A 128 1.92 14.81 5.51
C VAL A 128 1.67 15.96 6.49
N GLY A 129 2.12 17.16 6.15
CA GLY A 129 1.97 18.34 6.97
C GLY A 129 0.92 19.32 6.44
N LEU A 130 0.64 20.37 7.20
CA LEU A 130 -0.18 21.48 6.74
C LEU A 130 0.58 22.37 5.76
N PRO A 131 -0.10 22.97 4.74
CA PRO A 131 0.56 23.75 3.69
C PRO A 131 1.42 24.91 4.22
N ASP A 132 0.93 25.62 5.23
CA ASP A 132 1.61 26.78 5.80
C ASP A 132 2.42 26.46 7.07
N ARG A 133 2.30 25.24 7.56
CA ARG A 133 2.95 24.77 8.79
C ARG A 133 3.38 23.29 8.61
N PRO A 134 4.49 23.06 7.90
CA PRO A 134 4.93 21.69 7.55
C PRO A 134 5.25 20.82 8.78
N ASP A 135 5.55 21.44 9.91
CA ASP A 135 5.80 20.74 11.18
C ASP A 135 4.51 20.28 11.89
N ASP A 136 3.36 20.84 11.48
CA ASP A 136 2.05 20.40 11.96
C ASP A 136 1.59 19.21 11.10
N VAL A 137 1.94 18.02 11.54
CA VAL A 137 1.64 16.75 10.85
C VAL A 137 0.15 16.44 10.96
N VAL A 138 -0.47 16.08 9.84
CA VAL A 138 -1.88 15.69 9.75
C VAL A 138 -2.07 14.21 9.44
N ALA A 139 -1.06 13.55 8.89
CA ALA A 139 -1.02 12.11 8.70
C ALA A 139 0.43 11.60 8.80
N CYS A 140 0.61 10.44 9.40
CA CYS A 140 1.91 9.80 9.52
C CYS A 140 1.77 8.28 9.43
N GLY A 141 2.69 7.63 8.70
CA GLY A 141 2.76 6.18 8.60
C GLY A 141 4.19 5.70 8.65
N ASP A 142 4.44 4.72 9.52
CA ASP A 142 5.73 4.04 9.55
C ASP A 142 5.88 3.13 8.34
N VAL A 143 7.01 3.21 7.66
CA VAL A 143 7.32 2.28 6.57
C VAL A 143 7.39 0.87 7.17
N PRO A 144 6.57 -0.07 6.66
CA PRO A 144 6.56 -1.41 7.21
C PRO A 144 7.92 -2.08 7.03
N ALA A 145 8.41 -2.71 8.09
CA ALA A 145 9.59 -3.56 7.98
C ALA A 145 9.29 -4.72 7.03
N GLU A 146 10.28 -5.10 6.21
CA GLU A 146 10.15 -6.29 5.39
C GLU A 146 9.83 -7.49 6.30
N VAL A 147 8.61 -7.99 6.23
CA VAL A 147 8.29 -9.29 6.82
C VAL A 147 9.07 -10.32 6.00
N ALA A 148 10.13 -10.85 6.60
CA ALA A 148 10.86 -11.97 6.05
C ALA A 148 9.83 -13.03 5.66
N GLN A 149 9.66 -13.25 4.36
CA GLN A 149 8.82 -14.33 3.86
C GLN A 149 9.50 -15.63 4.28
N SER A 150 8.94 -16.22 5.29
CA SER A 150 9.36 -17.54 5.78
C SER A 150 8.72 -18.66 4.94
#